data_4ae3bbf3b7432da5dc8c31b6024b540e
#
_entry.id   4ae3bbf3b7432da5dc8c31b6024b540e
#
_cell.length_a   1.000
_cell.length_b   1.000
_cell.length_c   1.000
_cell.angle_alpha   90.00
_cell.angle_beta   90.00
_cell.angle_gamma   90.00
#
_symmetry.space_group_name_H-M   'P 1'
#
loop_
_entity.id
_entity.type
_entity.pdbx_description
1 polymer ?
#
loop_
_entity_poly.entity_id
_entity_poly.type
_entity_poly.pdbx_seq_one_letter_code
_entity_poly.pdbx_strand_id
1 'polypeptide(L)'
;MSLPGNFVPRLPFPGFKWKWASLQCTEGINDPVVLLGVLSRMRKLEKLDRSLTYSSDEFAEELRSLSADIEGRGVGVDLARRTGERNLIRNSGQYWKGLGLIPVDSKGVVTLTPFGRQVADAEISQSDFSAITVASFMLPNPAVQSESECRLWREAGLTIRPLSLILEIMRGLRDAGAAPCLSKDELIRVVIPLSGTRGVTTDDYVRFLEGYRDLSLDVSEWPNCIPSANDHRIAREFLLFLSNYGYVTVEHDGDGEYFQYNELIDDEISAIIERGGDDSFLGTVQRLKNLHVGSEVERKRILRSQRGRPNQARFRHEVLGETPRCVISNVTMPEVLIAAHIIPYKYHGADDRTNGFCMRSDIHILYDANELRILPDGTVELSQRARLSYGAQIPPSINIPTYVDLENLRWRCANYRGF
;
A
#
# COMPACT_ATOMS: atom_id res chain seq x y z
N MET A 1 -17.50 24.83 8.07
CA MET A 1 -17.13 25.48 9.36
C MET A 1 -15.74 26.04 9.20
N SER A 2 -15.49 27.30 9.59
CA SER A 2 -14.14 27.86 9.58
C SER A 2 -13.25 27.09 10.55
N LEU A 3 -11.97 26.87 10.19
CA LEU A 3 -10.95 26.36 11.12
C LEU A 3 -10.98 27.23 12.39
N PRO A 4 -10.97 26.62 13.59
CA PRO A 4 -10.81 27.43 14.80
C PRO A 4 -9.40 28.01 14.74
N GLY A 5 -9.28 29.34 14.53
CA GLY A 5 -8.00 30.03 14.32
C GLY A 5 -6.95 29.88 15.43
N ASN A 6 -7.31 29.19 16.51
CA ASN A 6 -6.44 28.91 17.67
C ASN A 6 -6.48 27.43 18.10
N PHE A 7 -6.77 26.50 17.18
CA PHE A 7 -6.74 25.09 17.54
C PHE A 7 -5.29 24.63 17.73
N VAL A 8 -4.99 24.06 18.89
CA VAL A 8 -3.70 23.41 19.18
C VAL A 8 -3.98 21.97 19.62
N PRO A 9 -3.42 20.96 18.93
CA PRO A 9 -3.58 19.57 19.32
C PRO A 9 -3.04 19.33 20.73
N ARG A 10 -3.78 18.54 21.52
CA ARG A 10 -3.30 18.11 22.84
C ARG A 10 -2.61 16.76 22.71
N LEU A 11 -1.36 16.69 23.15
CA LEU A 11 -0.66 15.42 23.21
C LEU A 11 -1.40 14.43 24.13
N PRO A 12 -1.58 13.17 23.70
CA PRO A 12 -2.24 12.17 24.53
C PRO A 12 -1.39 11.77 25.75
N PHE A 13 -0.07 11.91 25.66
CA PHE A 13 0.91 11.74 26.72
C PHE A 13 2.24 12.41 26.35
N PRO A 14 3.11 12.72 27.32
CA PRO A 14 4.43 13.30 27.06
C PRO A 14 5.28 12.39 26.18
N GLY A 15 5.94 12.96 25.15
CA GLY A 15 6.78 12.20 24.22
C GLY A 15 6.01 11.40 23.17
N PHE A 16 4.72 11.70 22.95
CA PHE A 16 3.94 11.10 21.87
C PHE A 16 4.62 11.34 20.52
N LYS A 17 4.84 10.24 19.79
CA LYS A 17 5.33 10.25 18.41
C LYS A 17 4.98 8.95 17.70
N TRP A 18 4.93 8.98 16.37
CA TRP A 18 4.93 7.75 15.61
C TRP A 18 6.33 7.13 15.63
N LYS A 19 6.37 5.82 15.79
CA LYS A 19 7.61 5.08 15.79
C LYS A 19 7.53 3.98 14.75
N TRP A 20 8.22 4.19 13.65
CA TRP A 20 8.52 3.12 12.73
C TRP A 20 9.80 2.42 13.17
N ALA A 21 9.97 1.18 12.77
CA ALA A 21 11.25 0.52 12.95
C ALA A 21 12.33 1.29 12.21
N SER A 22 13.36 1.68 12.94
CA SER A 22 14.36 2.59 12.42
C SER A 22 15.08 1.97 11.23
N LEU A 23 14.65 2.37 10.07
CA LEU A 23 15.33 2.10 8.85
C LEU A 23 16.38 3.18 8.66
N GLN A 24 17.52 2.95 9.20
CA GLN A 24 18.70 3.56 8.62
C GLN A 24 18.98 2.88 7.28
N CYS A 25 17.93 2.75 6.47
CA CYS A 25 18.03 2.16 5.16
C CYS A 25 18.57 3.15 4.19
N THR A 26 19.80 3.34 4.30
CA THR A 26 20.59 3.90 3.24
C THR A 26 20.75 2.91 2.09
N GLU A 27 20.23 1.67 2.19
CA GLU A 27 20.47 0.59 1.23
C GLU A 27 19.23 0.04 0.59
N GLY A 28 18.17 0.82 0.54
CA GLY A 28 16.98 0.38 -0.18
C GLY A 28 16.32 -0.89 0.38
N ILE A 29 16.50 -1.22 1.67
CA ILE A 29 15.83 -2.38 2.30
C ILE A 29 14.30 -2.24 2.25
N ASN A 30 13.81 -1.02 2.07
CA ASN A 30 12.40 -0.78 1.76
C ASN A 30 12.03 -1.17 0.35
N ASP A 31 13.02 -1.27 -0.55
CA ASP A 31 12.77 -1.78 -1.89
C ASP A 31 12.32 -3.24 -1.78
N PRO A 32 11.16 -3.59 -2.35
CA PRO A 32 10.63 -4.95 -2.30
C PRO A 32 11.62 -6.00 -2.82
N VAL A 33 12.41 -5.67 -3.82
CA VAL A 33 13.43 -6.60 -4.40
C VAL A 33 14.51 -6.90 -3.37
N VAL A 34 14.97 -5.88 -2.65
CA VAL A 34 15.98 -6.04 -1.59
C VAL A 34 15.39 -6.80 -0.40
N LEU A 35 14.23 -6.38 0.11
CA LEU A 35 13.58 -7.00 1.26
C LEU A 35 13.28 -8.48 1.00
N LEU A 36 12.61 -8.79 -0.11
CA LEU A 36 12.22 -10.16 -0.46
C LEU A 36 13.46 -11.02 -0.79
N GLY A 37 14.45 -10.41 -1.44
CA GLY A 37 15.74 -11.07 -1.70
C GLY A 37 16.45 -11.49 -0.42
N VAL A 38 16.56 -10.58 0.57
CA VAL A 38 17.16 -10.89 1.88
C VAL A 38 16.37 -11.99 2.61
N LEU A 39 15.04 -11.91 2.64
CA LEU A 39 14.21 -12.95 3.26
C LEU A 39 14.39 -14.32 2.59
N SER A 40 14.48 -14.35 1.27
CA SER A 40 14.75 -15.59 0.52
C SER A 40 16.10 -16.20 0.88
N ARG A 41 17.17 -15.38 1.01
CA ARG A 41 18.50 -15.83 1.45
C ARG A 41 18.48 -16.32 2.91
N MET A 42 17.81 -15.60 3.80
CA MET A 42 17.59 -16.06 5.18
C MET A 42 16.88 -17.41 5.23
N ARG A 43 15.87 -17.59 4.39
CA ARG A 43 15.12 -18.85 4.31
C ARG A 43 15.99 -20.01 3.82
N LYS A 44 16.86 -19.76 2.84
CA LYS A 44 17.84 -20.73 2.36
C LYS A 44 18.78 -21.17 3.49
N LEU A 45 19.34 -20.23 4.23
CA LEU A 45 20.24 -20.50 5.36
C LEU A 45 19.53 -21.21 6.50
N GLU A 46 18.32 -20.83 6.86
CA GLU A 46 17.50 -21.50 7.89
C GLU A 46 17.21 -22.97 7.54
N LYS A 47 17.07 -23.31 6.24
CA LYS A 47 16.91 -24.67 5.76
C LYS A 47 18.24 -25.47 5.80
N LEU A 48 19.35 -24.77 5.63
CA LEU A 48 20.70 -25.39 5.65
C LEU A 48 21.15 -25.70 7.07
N ASP A 49 21.17 -24.69 7.93
CA ASP A 49 21.55 -24.83 9.35
C ASP A 49 20.83 -23.79 10.20
N ARG A 50 20.06 -24.25 11.17
CA ARG A 50 19.29 -23.40 12.09
C ARG A 50 20.13 -22.72 13.17
N SER A 51 21.42 -23.00 13.25
CA SER A 51 22.35 -22.37 14.21
C SER A 51 23.07 -21.15 13.61
N LEU A 52 22.97 -20.92 12.29
CA LEU A 52 23.61 -19.80 11.63
C LEU A 52 23.17 -18.47 12.21
N THR A 53 24.12 -17.57 12.33
CA THR A 53 23.90 -16.22 12.86
C THR A 53 24.03 -15.16 11.78
N TYR A 54 23.50 -13.99 12.05
CA TYR A 54 23.64 -12.84 11.12
C TYR A 54 25.08 -12.30 11.00
N SER A 55 26.01 -12.80 11.84
CA SER A 55 27.43 -12.50 11.77
C SER A 55 28.25 -13.64 11.17
N SER A 56 27.63 -14.70 10.68
CA SER A 56 28.35 -15.81 10.06
C SER A 56 28.82 -15.45 8.64
N ASP A 57 29.87 -16.12 8.19
CA ASP A 57 30.43 -15.92 6.84
C ASP A 57 29.45 -16.38 5.77
N GLU A 58 28.66 -17.41 6.05
CA GLU A 58 27.62 -17.92 5.15
C GLU A 58 26.54 -16.87 4.90
N PHE A 59 26.13 -16.14 5.95
CA PHE A 59 25.16 -15.07 5.79
C PHE A 59 25.76 -13.90 4.97
N ALA A 60 27.02 -13.54 5.24
CA ALA A 60 27.71 -12.50 4.47
C ALA A 60 27.87 -12.89 2.99
N GLU A 61 28.14 -14.16 2.69
CA GLU A 61 28.26 -14.65 1.31
C GLU A 61 26.92 -14.60 0.56
N GLU A 62 25.83 -15.01 1.19
CA GLU A 62 24.50 -14.91 0.61
C GLU A 62 24.10 -13.45 0.32
N LEU A 63 24.51 -12.50 1.16
CA LEU A 63 24.26 -11.09 0.92
C LEU A 63 25.13 -10.52 -0.23
N ARG A 64 26.40 -10.99 -0.38
CA ARG A 64 27.23 -10.62 -1.54
C ARG A 64 26.61 -11.15 -2.84
N SER A 65 26.18 -12.40 -2.84
CA SER A 65 25.47 -13.00 -3.98
C SER A 65 24.22 -12.20 -4.34
N LEU A 66 23.42 -11.82 -3.32
CA LEU A 66 22.23 -11.01 -3.54
C LEU A 66 22.57 -9.62 -4.09
N SER A 67 23.60 -8.96 -3.56
CA SER A 67 24.05 -7.65 -4.07
C SER A 67 24.42 -7.72 -5.55
N ALA A 68 25.16 -8.76 -5.97
CA ALA A 68 25.49 -8.98 -7.37
C ALA A 68 24.25 -9.21 -8.26
N ASP A 69 23.28 -9.99 -7.76
CA ASP A 69 22.02 -10.25 -8.48
C ASP A 69 21.19 -8.96 -8.66
N ILE A 70 21.22 -8.06 -7.67
CA ILE A 70 20.47 -6.80 -7.66
C ILE A 70 21.17 -5.73 -8.52
N GLU A 71 22.51 -5.66 -8.47
CA GLU A 71 23.30 -4.72 -9.26
C GLU A 71 23.03 -4.90 -10.76
N GLY A 72 22.92 -6.14 -11.22
CA GLY A 72 22.55 -6.47 -12.59
C GLY A 72 21.14 -5.99 -12.99
N ARG A 73 20.30 -5.58 -12.04
CA ARG A 73 18.97 -5.00 -12.25
C ARG A 73 18.90 -3.48 -12.06
N GLY A 74 20.05 -2.82 -11.89
CA GLY A 74 20.14 -1.37 -11.72
C GLY A 74 19.82 -0.85 -10.32
N VAL A 75 19.65 -1.73 -9.33
CA VAL A 75 19.47 -1.37 -7.92
C VAL A 75 20.87 -1.35 -7.28
N GLY A 76 21.52 -0.18 -7.24
CA GLY A 76 22.89 0.00 -6.75
C GLY A 76 23.01 -0.13 -5.22
N VAL A 77 22.85 -1.33 -4.67
CA VAL A 77 22.89 -1.59 -3.22
C VAL A 77 23.98 -2.59 -2.91
N ASP A 78 25.02 -2.18 -2.17
CA ASP A 78 26.03 -3.08 -1.60
C ASP A 78 25.61 -3.55 -0.20
N LEU A 79 24.88 -4.67 -0.13
CA LEU A 79 24.46 -5.27 1.13
C LEU A 79 25.61 -5.91 1.90
N ALA A 80 26.68 -6.33 1.21
CA ALA A 80 27.84 -7.00 1.81
C ALA A 80 28.78 -6.05 2.54
N ARG A 81 28.95 -4.84 2.02
CA ARG A 81 29.85 -3.82 2.63
C ARG A 81 29.48 -3.51 4.08
N ARG A 82 28.22 -3.72 4.46
CA ARG A 82 27.72 -3.46 5.81
C ARG A 82 27.79 -4.63 6.76
N THR A 83 27.91 -5.85 6.28
CA THR A 83 28.10 -7.01 7.16
C THR A 83 29.44 -7.03 7.87
N GLY A 84 30.50 -6.41 7.30
CA GLY A 84 31.80 -6.29 7.95
C GLY A 84 31.87 -5.22 9.04
N GLU A 85 31.15 -4.10 8.89
CA GLU A 85 31.23 -2.96 9.80
C GLU A 85 29.99 -2.79 10.68
N ARG A 86 28.80 -3.15 10.19
CA ARG A 86 27.54 -3.02 10.91
C ARG A 86 26.62 -4.14 10.48
N ASN A 87 26.33 -5.05 11.37
CA ASN A 87 25.36 -6.11 11.17
C ASN A 87 24.04 -5.52 10.60
N LEU A 88 23.66 -5.97 9.40
CA LEU A 88 22.44 -5.57 8.71
C LEU A 88 21.22 -5.59 9.64
N ILE A 89 21.14 -6.58 10.52
CA ILE A 89 20.08 -6.76 11.52
C ILE A 89 20.09 -5.72 12.61
N ARG A 90 21.24 -5.19 13.00
CA ARG A 90 21.28 -4.15 14.02
C ARG A 90 20.47 -2.92 13.62
N ASN A 91 20.44 -2.60 12.34
CA ASN A 91 19.72 -1.45 11.83
C ASN A 91 18.35 -1.81 11.23
N SER A 92 18.22 -2.99 10.62
CA SER A 92 17.00 -3.42 9.89
C SER A 92 16.15 -4.41 10.67
N GLY A 93 16.70 -5.01 11.72
CA GLY A 93 15.99 -6.02 12.50
C GLY A 93 14.72 -5.52 13.15
N GLN A 94 14.65 -4.24 13.54
CA GLN A 94 13.44 -3.66 14.09
C GLN A 94 12.32 -3.56 13.04
N TYR A 95 12.67 -3.23 11.81
CA TYR A 95 11.72 -3.21 10.70
C TYR A 95 11.12 -4.59 10.45
N TRP A 96 11.96 -5.58 10.32
CA TRP A 96 11.51 -6.95 10.07
C TRP A 96 10.71 -7.52 11.25
N LYS A 97 11.08 -7.15 12.48
CA LYS A 97 10.31 -7.46 13.69
C LYS A 97 8.95 -6.75 13.68
N GLY A 98 8.94 -5.46 13.37
CA GLY A 98 7.73 -4.64 13.29
C GLY A 98 6.72 -5.15 12.26
N LEU A 99 7.21 -5.69 11.14
CA LEU A 99 6.39 -6.34 10.11
C LEU A 99 6.04 -7.79 10.45
N GLY A 100 6.60 -8.36 11.51
CA GLY A 100 6.36 -9.74 11.89
C GLY A 100 7.07 -10.78 11.03
N LEU A 101 8.15 -10.40 10.34
CA LEU A 101 8.91 -11.29 9.46
C LEU A 101 9.95 -12.13 10.20
N ILE A 102 10.55 -11.57 11.26
CA ILE A 102 11.48 -12.27 12.15
C ILE A 102 10.96 -12.23 13.59
N PRO A 103 11.30 -13.22 14.45
CA PRO A 103 10.89 -13.20 15.85
C PRO A 103 11.47 -12.00 16.60
N VAL A 104 10.67 -11.42 17.51
CA VAL A 104 11.09 -10.28 18.35
C VAL A 104 12.29 -10.64 19.23
N ASP A 105 12.35 -11.87 19.69
CA ASP A 105 13.35 -12.44 20.58
C ASP A 105 14.52 -13.13 19.84
N SER A 106 14.61 -12.97 18.51
CA SER A 106 15.74 -13.52 17.72
C SER A 106 17.08 -12.98 18.24
N LYS A 107 17.86 -13.83 18.92
CA LYS A 107 19.14 -13.50 19.55
C LYS A 107 20.32 -13.55 18.57
N GLY A 108 20.18 -12.96 17.38
CA GLY A 108 21.22 -12.94 16.36
C GLY A 108 21.23 -14.19 15.46
N VAL A 109 20.37 -15.17 15.70
CA VAL A 109 20.22 -16.35 14.83
C VAL A 109 19.37 -16.00 13.61
N VAL A 110 19.79 -16.49 12.43
CA VAL A 110 19.03 -16.34 11.19
C VAL A 110 17.77 -17.19 11.25
N THR A 111 16.65 -16.55 11.56
CA THR A 111 15.36 -17.24 11.70
C THR A 111 14.22 -16.36 11.23
N LEU A 112 13.19 -16.98 10.71
CA LEU A 112 11.98 -16.34 10.22
C LEU A 112 10.76 -16.79 11.04
N THR A 113 9.78 -15.91 11.17
CA THR A 113 8.46 -16.30 11.67
C THR A 113 7.74 -17.20 10.65
N PRO A 114 6.64 -17.87 11.00
CA PRO A 114 5.80 -18.56 10.02
C PRO A 114 5.39 -17.63 8.86
N PHE A 115 5.05 -16.37 9.16
CA PHE A 115 4.72 -15.36 8.16
C PHE A 115 5.92 -15.00 7.28
N GLY A 116 7.09 -14.76 7.91
CA GLY A 116 8.33 -14.49 7.19
C GLY A 116 8.74 -15.62 6.23
N ARG A 117 8.52 -16.88 6.62
CA ARG A 117 8.75 -18.04 5.76
C ARG A 117 7.81 -18.06 4.55
N GLN A 118 6.52 -17.80 4.76
CA GLN A 118 5.53 -17.74 3.67
C GLN A 118 5.87 -16.63 2.66
N VAL A 119 6.33 -15.46 3.13
CA VAL A 119 6.79 -14.38 2.28
C VAL A 119 8.09 -14.77 1.55
N ALA A 120 9.07 -15.34 2.26
CA ALA A 120 10.35 -15.76 1.69
C ALA A 120 10.23 -16.89 0.65
N ASP A 121 9.31 -17.83 0.87
CA ASP A 121 9.01 -18.95 -0.05
C ASP A 121 8.03 -18.50 -1.18
N ALA A 122 7.72 -17.19 -1.30
CA ALA A 122 6.76 -16.61 -2.27
C ALA A 122 5.34 -17.22 -2.20
N GLU A 123 4.98 -17.82 -1.07
CA GLU A 123 3.64 -18.32 -0.81
C GLU A 123 2.63 -17.19 -0.56
N ILE A 124 3.13 -16.05 -0.07
CA ILE A 124 2.45 -14.77 -0.01
C ILE A 124 3.12 -13.87 -1.05
N SER A 125 2.35 -13.37 -2.00
CA SER A 125 2.86 -12.48 -3.03
C SER A 125 3.30 -11.14 -2.44
N GLN A 126 4.14 -10.40 -3.16
CA GLN A 126 4.54 -9.03 -2.80
C GLN A 126 3.31 -8.12 -2.58
N SER A 127 2.32 -8.22 -3.46
CA SER A 127 1.07 -7.45 -3.35
C SER A 127 0.26 -7.83 -2.11
N ASP A 128 0.10 -9.16 -1.82
CA ASP A 128 -0.60 -9.59 -0.61
C ASP A 128 0.15 -9.17 0.67
N PHE A 129 1.49 -9.25 0.66
CA PHE A 129 2.32 -8.82 1.78
C PHE A 129 2.14 -7.32 2.07
N SER A 130 2.20 -6.48 1.04
CA SER A 130 2.01 -5.04 1.21
C SER A 130 0.59 -4.70 1.66
N ALA A 131 -0.44 -5.32 1.08
CA ALA A 131 -1.83 -5.10 1.47
C ALA A 131 -2.09 -5.52 2.94
N ILE A 132 -1.57 -6.68 3.37
CA ILE A 132 -1.63 -7.13 4.76
C ILE A 132 -0.93 -6.12 5.68
N THR A 133 0.23 -5.61 5.27
CA THR A 133 1.00 -4.66 6.07
C THR A 133 0.27 -3.33 6.20
N VAL A 134 -0.22 -2.75 5.10
CA VAL A 134 -0.98 -1.49 5.12
C VAL A 134 -2.20 -1.59 6.04
N ALA A 135 -2.97 -2.67 5.92
CA ALA A 135 -4.18 -2.85 6.70
C ALA A 135 -3.92 -3.16 8.19
N SER A 136 -2.82 -3.88 8.52
CA SER A 136 -2.62 -4.45 9.86
C SER A 136 -1.49 -3.82 10.67
N PHE A 137 -0.59 -3.04 10.06
CA PHE A 137 0.47 -2.36 10.82
C PHE A 137 -0.15 -1.28 11.71
N MET A 138 0.11 -1.39 13.01
CA MET A 138 -0.49 -0.49 14.00
C MET A 138 0.54 -0.01 15.03
N LEU A 139 0.23 1.14 15.61
CA LEU A 139 0.87 1.66 16.82
C LEU A 139 -0.17 1.66 17.96
N PRO A 140 0.21 1.23 19.19
CA PRO A 140 1.55 0.81 19.57
C PRO A 140 1.92 -0.56 18.98
N ASN A 141 3.20 -0.72 18.62
CA ASN A 141 3.74 -1.98 18.14
C ASN A 141 4.85 -2.46 19.09
N PRO A 142 4.64 -3.55 19.85
CA PRO A 142 5.59 -4.03 20.85
C PRO A 142 6.92 -4.56 20.27
N ALA A 143 6.97 -4.79 18.96
CA ALA A 143 8.22 -5.17 18.30
C ALA A 143 9.21 -4.01 18.13
N VAL A 144 8.72 -2.77 18.16
CA VAL A 144 9.50 -1.55 17.91
C VAL A 144 9.40 -0.51 19.02
N GLN A 145 8.51 -0.73 19.98
CA GLN A 145 8.30 0.14 21.14
C GLN A 145 8.53 -0.63 22.43
N SER A 146 9.06 0.04 23.44
CA SER A 146 9.21 -0.54 24.77
C SER A 146 7.86 -0.79 25.43
N GLU A 147 7.82 -1.67 26.43
CA GLU A 147 6.59 -1.94 27.18
C GLU A 147 6.03 -0.67 27.87
N SER A 148 6.92 0.20 28.36
CA SER A 148 6.53 1.48 28.95
C SER A 148 5.87 2.41 27.93
N GLU A 149 6.39 2.49 26.70
CA GLU A 149 5.75 3.24 25.63
C GLU A 149 4.39 2.64 25.26
N CYS A 150 4.33 1.32 25.05
CA CYS A 150 3.07 0.62 24.75
C CYS A 150 2.01 0.82 25.84
N ARG A 151 2.42 0.90 27.11
CA ARG A 151 1.53 1.19 28.23
C ARG A 151 0.91 2.59 28.12
N LEU A 152 1.71 3.63 27.82
CA LEU A 152 1.21 5.00 27.64
C LEU A 152 0.13 5.07 26.54
N TRP A 153 0.36 4.38 25.42
CA TRP A 153 -0.63 4.30 24.33
C TRP A 153 -1.94 3.63 24.79
N ARG A 154 -1.85 2.53 25.54
CA ARG A 154 -3.02 1.81 26.08
C ARG A 154 -3.79 2.66 27.10
N GLU A 155 -3.09 3.33 28.01
CA GLU A 155 -3.69 4.24 29.00
C GLU A 155 -4.39 5.43 28.33
N ALA A 156 -3.82 5.93 27.24
CA ALA A 156 -4.47 6.96 26.40
C ALA A 156 -5.65 6.41 25.58
N GLY A 157 -5.84 5.08 25.52
CA GLY A 157 -6.86 4.45 24.67
C GLY A 157 -6.65 4.73 23.20
N LEU A 158 -5.40 4.80 22.74
CA LEU A 158 -5.03 5.20 21.41
C LEU A 158 -4.45 4.03 20.62
N THR A 159 -4.97 3.83 19.43
CA THR A 159 -4.44 2.91 18.42
C THR A 159 -4.52 3.58 17.07
N ILE A 160 -3.42 3.57 16.34
CA ILE A 160 -3.32 4.20 15.03
C ILE A 160 -2.78 3.19 14.03
N ARG A 161 -3.31 3.19 12.81
CA ARG A 161 -2.77 2.48 11.65
C ARG A 161 -2.16 3.50 10.70
N PRO A 162 -0.87 3.81 10.81
CA PRO A 162 -0.26 4.93 10.10
C PRO A 162 -0.39 4.84 8.58
N LEU A 163 -0.17 3.66 8.00
CA LEU A 163 -0.21 3.48 6.54
C LEU A 163 -1.63 3.64 5.98
N SER A 164 -2.63 3.03 6.63
CA SER A 164 -4.03 3.22 6.26
C SER A 164 -4.46 4.67 6.43
N LEU A 165 -4.12 5.30 7.56
CA LEU A 165 -4.49 6.69 7.84
C LEU A 165 -3.92 7.66 6.80
N ILE A 166 -2.66 7.49 6.39
CA ILE A 166 -2.07 8.32 5.32
C ILE A 166 -2.88 8.19 4.03
N LEU A 167 -3.24 6.98 3.62
CA LEU A 167 -4.04 6.75 2.42
C LEU A 167 -5.48 7.29 2.55
N GLU A 168 -6.10 7.15 3.73
CA GLU A 168 -7.41 7.74 4.02
C GLU A 168 -7.40 9.26 3.88
N ILE A 169 -6.37 9.92 4.41
CA ILE A 169 -6.21 11.37 4.32
C ILE A 169 -6.03 11.80 2.86
N MET A 170 -5.15 11.10 2.11
CA MET A 170 -4.93 11.42 0.70
C MET A 170 -6.20 11.23 -0.14
N ARG A 171 -6.97 10.17 0.13
CA ARG A 171 -8.28 9.96 -0.50
C ARG A 171 -9.26 11.07 -0.12
N GLY A 172 -9.31 11.47 1.15
CA GLY A 172 -10.13 12.59 1.62
C GLY A 172 -9.79 13.92 0.93
N LEU A 173 -8.50 14.22 0.74
CA LEU A 173 -8.04 15.38 -0.02
C LEU A 173 -8.55 15.33 -1.46
N ARG A 174 -8.41 14.20 -2.15
CA ARG A 174 -8.94 14.02 -3.51
C ARG A 174 -10.46 14.25 -3.54
N ASP A 175 -11.19 13.64 -2.62
CA ASP A 175 -12.65 13.71 -2.59
C ASP A 175 -13.14 15.14 -2.28
N ALA A 176 -12.34 15.94 -1.59
CA ALA A 176 -12.54 17.38 -1.38
C ALA A 176 -12.10 18.25 -2.57
N GLY A 177 -11.50 17.67 -3.61
CA GLY A 177 -10.98 18.42 -4.77
C GLY A 177 -9.63 19.10 -4.53
N ALA A 178 -8.95 18.76 -3.41
CA ALA A 178 -7.59 19.21 -3.11
C ALA A 178 -6.54 18.25 -3.70
N ALA A 179 -5.28 18.70 -3.80
CA ALA A 179 -4.19 17.84 -4.26
C ALA A 179 -4.01 16.62 -3.34
N PRO A 180 -4.22 15.39 -3.81
CA PRO A 180 -4.19 14.17 -3.00
C PRO A 180 -2.75 13.69 -2.77
N CYS A 181 -1.91 14.53 -2.19
CA CYS A 181 -0.51 14.24 -1.90
C CYS A 181 -0.18 14.61 -0.45
N LEU A 182 0.92 14.10 0.05
CA LEU A 182 1.52 14.52 1.32
C LEU A 182 3.03 14.65 1.16
N SER A 183 3.57 15.70 1.75
CA SER A 183 4.99 15.85 2.00
C SER A 183 5.38 15.26 3.38
N LYS A 184 6.66 15.00 3.56
CA LYS A 184 7.20 14.64 4.89
C LYS A 184 6.89 15.72 5.94
N ASP A 185 6.96 16.99 5.55
CA ASP A 185 6.73 18.12 6.47
C ASP A 185 5.27 18.19 6.93
N GLU A 186 4.30 18.01 6.03
CA GLU A 186 2.87 17.92 6.36
C GLU A 186 2.57 16.73 7.29
N LEU A 187 3.21 15.58 7.02
CA LEU A 187 3.06 14.42 7.90
C LEU A 187 3.55 14.73 9.32
N ILE A 188 4.71 15.39 9.46
CA ILE A 188 5.33 15.70 10.76
C ILE A 188 4.59 16.82 11.48
N ARG A 189 4.24 17.90 10.78
CA ARG A 189 3.71 19.11 11.41
C ARG A 189 2.21 19.08 11.63
N VAL A 190 1.47 18.37 10.78
CA VAL A 190 0.01 18.36 10.82
C VAL A 190 -0.53 16.99 11.20
N VAL A 191 -0.23 15.95 10.44
CA VAL A 191 -0.89 14.64 10.59
C VAL A 191 -0.54 13.97 11.92
N ILE A 192 0.75 13.89 12.26
CA ILE A 192 1.19 13.21 13.49
C ILE A 192 0.67 13.89 14.75
N PRO A 193 0.78 15.22 14.92
CA PRO A 193 0.19 15.90 16.09
C PRO A 193 -1.33 15.67 16.21
N LEU A 194 -2.07 15.79 15.12
CA LEU A 194 -3.52 15.57 15.10
C LEU A 194 -3.90 14.14 15.47
N SER A 195 -3.12 13.16 15.04
CA SER A 195 -3.42 11.73 15.28
C SER A 195 -3.42 11.36 16.77
N GLY A 196 -2.80 12.17 17.62
CA GLY A 196 -2.86 12.02 19.07
C GLY A 196 -4.13 12.59 19.69
N THR A 197 -4.95 13.34 18.94
CA THR A 197 -6.16 14.00 19.42
C THR A 197 -7.38 13.13 19.17
N ARG A 198 -8.16 12.85 20.21
CA ARG A 198 -9.37 12.03 20.09
C ARG A 198 -10.45 12.74 19.28
N GLY A 199 -11.16 11.98 18.45
CA GLY A 199 -12.31 12.46 17.70
C GLY A 199 -11.98 13.26 16.44
N VAL A 200 -10.72 13.32 16.04
CA VAL A 200 -10.31 13.87 14.74
C VAL A 200 -10.77 12.93 13.63
N THR A 201 -11.50 13.46 12.68
CA THR A 201 -12.03 12.75 11.51
C THR A 201 -11.14 12.97 10.28
N THR A 202 -11.34 12.18 9.23
CA THR A 202 -10.64 12.39 7.94
C THR A 202 -10.90 13.79 7.39
N ASP A 203 -12.13 14.31 7.51
CA ASP A 203 -12.47 15.67 7.09
C ASP A 203 -11.72 16.73 7.88
N ASP A 204 -11.42 16.47 9.16
CA ASP A 204 -10.60 17.38 9.96
C ASP A 204 -9.16 17.41 9.44
N TYR A 205 -8.55 16.24 9.15
CA TYR A 205 -7.21 16.22 8.55
C TYR A 205 -7.16 16.98 7.23
N VAL A 206 -8.15 16.79 6.36
CA VAL A 206 -8.25 17.51 5.07
C VAL A 206 -8.26 19.01 5.32
N ARG A 207 -9.16 19.52 6.16
CA ARG A 207 -9.26 20.94 6.46
C ARG A 207 -7.97 21.55 7.07
N PHE A 208 -7.33 20.83 7.98
CA PHE A 208 -6.08 21.31 8.59
C PHE A 208 -4.91 21.30 7.58
N LEU A 209 -4.86 20.33 6.68
CA LEU A 209 -3.85 20.29 5.62
C LEU A 209 -4.06 21.41 4.59
N GLU A 210 -5.30 21.67 4.17
CA GLU A 210 -5.61 22.79 3.28
C GLU A 210 -5.24 24.13 3.95
N GLY A 211 -5.61 24.32 5.20
CA GLY A 211 -5.23 25.53 5.94
C GLY A 211 -3.73 25.69 6.15
N TYR A 212 -2.98 24.57 6.26
CA TYR A 212 -1.53 24.60 6.34
C TYR A 212 -0.91 24.98 4.99
N ARG A 213 -1.45 24.48 3.88
CA ARG A 213 -1.00 24.74 2.51
C ARG A 213 -1.24 26.18 2.07
N ASP A 214 -2.39 26.74 2.42
CA ASP A 214 -2.77 28.12 2.07
C ASP A 214 -2.31 29.15 3.11
N LEU A 215 -1.54 28.72 4.13
CA LEU A 215 -1.01 29.55 5.20
C LEU A 215 -2.08 30.22 6.10
N SER A 216 -3.33 29.75 6.06
CA SER A 216 -4.39 30.20 6.95
C SER A 216 -4.32 29.53 8.34
N LEU A 217 -3.57 28.46 8.47
CA LEU A 217 -3.30 27.74 9.72
C LEU A 217 -1.85 27.95 10.16
N ASP A 218 -1.66 28.58 11.31
CA ASP A 218 -0.35 28.63 11.98
C ASP A 218 -0.18 27.43 12.91
N VAL A 219 0.83 26.61 12.62
CA VAL A 219 1.20 25.43 13.42
C VAL A 219 2.43 25.67 14.32
N SER A 220 2.88 26.91 14.47
CA SER A 220 4.08 27.24 15.27
C SER A 220 3.95 26.85 16.74
N GLU A 221 2.74 26.93 17.29
CA GLU A 221 2.40 26.55 18.66
C GLU A 221 2.00 25.08 18.81
N TRP A 222 1.98 24.33 17.71
CA TRP A 222 1.63 22.92 17.77
C TRP A 222 2.74 22.08 18.40
N PRO A 223 2.39 20.97 19.10
CA PRO A 223 3.38 20.13 19.72
C PRO A 223 4.37 19.54 18.70
N ASN A 224 5.66 19.68 18.95
CA ASN A 224 6.67 19.00 18.16
C ASN A 224 6.76 17.52 18.55
N CYS A 225 6.01 16.68 17.87
CA CYS A 225 6.00 15.21 18.08
C CYS A 225 7.21 14.50 17.49
N ILE A 226 8.02 15.19 16.67
CA ILE A 226 9.16 14.60 15.92
C ILE A 226 10.39 15.50 16.11
N PRO A 227 11.00 15.54 17.29
CA PRO A 227 12.00 16.56 17.62
C PRO A 227 13.38 16.32 17.02
N SER A 228 13.74 15.09 16.63
CA SER A 228 15.07 14.78 16.15
C SER A 228 15.16 14.55 14.64
N ALA A 229 16.32 14.84 14.05
CA ALA A 229 16.57 14.57 12.63
C ALA A 229 16.41 13.08 12.26
N ASN A 230 16.70 12.16 13.21
CA ASN A 230 16.47 10.74 13.02
C ASN A 230 14.99 10.40 12.99
N ASP A 231 14.17 11.03 13.85
CA ASP A 231 12.72 10.85 13.86
C ASP A 231 12.07 11.40 12.58
N HIS A 232 12.61 12.50 12.00
CA HIS A 232 12.18 13.02 10.68
C HIS A 232 12.40 12.00 9.56
N ARG A 233 13.51 11.26 9.61
CA ARG A 233 13.76 10.18 8.66
C ARG A 233 12.77 9.04 8.84
N ILE A 234 12.54 8.64 10.09
CA ILE A 234 11.58 7.58 10.43
C ILE A 234 10.17 7.93 9.94
N ALA A 235 9.73 9.16 10.08
CA ALA A 235 8.44 9.61 9.59
C ALA A 235 8.32 9.47 8.06
N ARG A 236 9.38 9.83 7.30
CA ARG A 236 9.42 9.65 5.85
C ARG A 236 9.29 8.17 5.41
N GLU A 237 9.73 7.22 6.24
CA GLU A 237 9.69 5.80 5.90
C GLU A 237 8.25 5.25 5.74
N PHE A 238 7.25 5.85 6.38
CA PHE A 238 5.85 5.50 6.13
C PHE A 238 5.44 5.83 4.69
N LEU A 239 5.83 7.00 4.20
CA LEU A 239 5.56 7.45 2.83
C LEU A 239 6.35 6.61 1.81
N LEU A 240 7.62 6.33 2.09
CA LEU A 240 8.47 5.48 1.25
C LEU A 240 7.93 4.06 1.14
N PHE A 241 7.42 3.47 2.23
CA PHE A 241 6.78 2.16 2.16
C PHE A 241 5.63 2.18 1.15
N LEU A 242 4.75 3.16 1.25
CA LEU A 242 3.61 3.29 0.33
C LEU A 242 4.05 3.49 -1.12
N SER A 243 5.12 4.27 -1.33
CA SER A 243 5.70 4.48 -2.66
C SER A 243 6.32 3.21 -3.24
N ASN A 244 7.11 2.50 -2.47
CA ASN A 244 7.81 1.30 -2.93
C ASN A 244 6.86 0.15 -3.30
N TYR A 245 5.66 0.17 -2.76
CA TYR A 245 4.61 -0.79 -3.10
C TYR A 245 3.53 -0.23 -4.04
N GLY A 246 3.75 0.98 -4.58
CA GLY A 246 2.93 1.56 -5.64
C GLY A 246 1.59 2.16 -5.18
N TYR A 247 1.37 2.33 -3.88
CA TYR A 247 0.17 3.01 -3.36
C TYR A 247 0.22 4.53 -3.58
N VAL A 248 1.42 5.07 -3.65
CA VAL A 248 1.67 6.47 -3.98
C VAL A 248 2.85 6.57 -4.95
N THR A 249 2.93 7.65 -5.70
CA THR A 249 4.08 8.00 -6.55
C THR A 249 4.85 9.15 -5.93
N VAL A 250 6.16 9.21 -6.18
CA VAL A 250 6.99 10.32 -5.71
C VAL A 250 7.10 11.36 -6.80
N GLU A 251 6.80 12.60 -6.47
CA GLU A 251 6.98 13.76 -7.34
C GLU A 251 7.92 14.76 -6.66
N HIS A 252 8.71 15.47 -7.46
CA HIS A 252 9.60 16.52 -7.00
C HIS A 252 9.19 17.85 -7.62
N ASP A 253 9.00 18.85 -6.76
CA ASP A 253 8.79 20.24 -7.18
C ASP A 253 9.84 21.13 -6.49
N GLY A 254 10.82 21.60 -7.26
CA GLY A 254 12.01 22.25 -6.71
C GLY A 254 12.73 21.36 -5.71
N ASP A 255 12.93 21.85 -4.48
CA ASP A 255 13.51 21.09 -3.36
C ASP A 255 12.47 20.26 -2.57
N GLY A 256 11.19 20.33 -2.96
CA GLY A 256 10.08 19.63 -2.32
C GLY A 256 9.93 18.20 -2.84
N GLU A 257 9.71 17.24 -1.91
CA GLU A 257 9.34 15.86 -2.21
C GLU A 257 7.90 15.63 -1.77
N TYR A 258 7.05 15.22 -2.72
CA TYR A 258 5.63 14.97 -2.51
C TYR A 258 5.30 13.53 -2.87
N PHE A 259 4.47 12.90 -2.05
CA PHE A 259 3.97 11.55 -2.27
C PHE A 259 2.52 11.65 -2.70
N GLN A 260 2.29 11.42 -3.99
CA GLN A 260 1.01 11.57 -4.66
C GLN A 260 0.21 10.27 -4.58
N TYR A 261 -1.07 10.34 -4.22
CA TYR A 261 -1.99 9.20 -4.21
C TYR A 261 -2.11 8.55 -5.58
N ASN A 262 -2.00 7.23 -5.64
CA ASN A 262 -2.14 6.51 -6.90
C ASN A 262 -3.61 6.21 -7.18
N GLU A 263 -4.26 7.10 -7.92
CA GLU A 263 -5.68 6.99 -8.27
C GLU A 263 -6.00 5.79 -9.18
N LEU A 264 -4.99 5.24 -9.88
CA LEU A 264 -5.17 4.09 -10.76
C LEU A 264 -5.57 2.82 -9.99
N ILE A 265 -5.24 2.73 -8.71
CA ILE A 265 -5.55 1.59 -7.85
C ILE A 265 -6.43 2.00 -6.65
N ASP A 266 -7.27 3.02 -6.84
CA ASP A 266 -8.15 3.54 -5.79
C ASP A 266 -9.09 2.48 -5.19
N ASP A 267 -9.61 1.58 -6.01
CA ASP A 267 -10.48 0.50 -5.54
C ASP A 267 -9.74 -0.48 -4.62
N GLU A 268 -8.49 -0.82 -4.96
CA GLU A 268 -7.63 -1.66 -4.14
C GLU A 268 -7.27 -0.97 -2.82
N ILE A 269 -6.90 0.31 -2.89
CA ILE A 269 -6.57 1.10 -1.69
C ILE A 269 -7.80 1.21 -0.79
N SER A 270 -8.96 1.54 -1.35
CA SER A 270 -10.22 1.62 -0.61
C SER A 270 -10.56 0.31 0.09
N ALA A 271 -10.43 -0.83 -0.61
CA ALA A 271 -10.64 -2.14 -0.04
C ALA A 271 -9.67 -2.47 1.12
N ILE A 272 -8.41 -2.03 1.04
CA ILE A 272 -7.41 -2.23 2.09
C ILE A 272 -7.74 -1.39 3.33
N ILE A 273 -8.10 -0.12 3.13
CA ILE A 273 -8.48 0.81 4.21
C ILE A 273 -9.69 0.27 4.98
N GLU A 274 -10.77 -0.11 4.29
CA GLU A 274 -11.98 -0.64 4.90
C GLU A 274 -11.70 -1.89 5.76
N ARG A 275 -10.83 -2.78 5.27
CA ARG A 275 -10.42 -3.99 6.00
C ARG A 275 -9.62 -3.69 7.25
N GLY A 276 -8.82 -2.64 7.26
CA GLY A 276 -8.07 -2.23 8.44
C GLY A 276 -8.96 -1.94 9.65
N GLY A 277 -10.23 -1.58 9.44
CA GLY A 277 -11.24 -1.40 10.48
C GLY A 277 -12.00 -2.67 10.89
N ASP A 278 -11.82 -3.80 10.19
CA ASP A 278 -12.57 -5.04 10.42
C ASP A 278 -11.80 -6.00 11.36
N ASP A 279 -12.30 -6.19 12.58
CA ASP A 279 -11.70 -7.10 13.55
C ASP A 279 -11.69 -8.57 13.06
N SER A 280 -12.65 -8.98 12.25
CA SER A 280 -12.69 -10.30 11.61
C SER A 280 -11.52 -10.46 10.63
N PHE A 281 -11.24 -9.43 9.83
CA PHE A 281 -10.09 -9.40 8.94
C PHE A 281 -8.78 -9.45 9.73
N LEU A 282 -8.63 -8.62 10.75
CA LEU A 282 -7.42 -8.60 11.60
C LEU A 282 -7.19 -9.95 12.29
N GLY A 283 -8.24 -10.61 12.78
CA GLY A 283 -8.17 -11.97 13.31
C GLY A 283 -7.74 -12.99 12.24
N THR A 284 -8.16 -12.80 11.00
CA THR A 284 -7.78 -13.63 9.87
C THR A 284 -6.30 -13.42 9.48
N VAL A 285 -5.83 -12.18 9.47
CA VAL A 285 -4.41 -11.84 9.27
C VAL A 285 -3.54 -12.45 10.36
N GLN A 286 -3.99 -12.40 11.62
CA GLN A 286 -3.25 -13.00 12.73
C GLN A 286 -3.16 -14.53 12.59
N ARG A 287 -4.23 -15.19 12.15
CA ARG A 287 -4.19 -16.62 11.82
C ARG A 287 -3.21 -16.91 10.69
N LEU A 288 -3.23 -16.13 9.60
CA LEU A 288 -2.29 -16.26 8.50
C LEU A 288 -0.84 -16.13 8.98
N LYS A 289 -0.54 -15.12 9.80
CA LYS A 289 0.80 -14.90 10.36
C LYS A 289 1.31 -16.05 11.21
N ASN A 290 0.40 -16.82 11.83
CA ASN A 290 0.73 -17.97 12.69
C ASN A 290 0.65 -19.31 11.94
N LEU A 291 0.25 -19.35 10.68
CA LEU A 291 0.12 -20.59 9.90
C LEU A 291 1.50 -21.23 9.66
N HIS A 292 1.60 -22.49 9.99
CA HIS A 292 2.81 -23.26 9.67
C HIS A 292 2.91 -23.54 8.16
N VAL A 293 4.13 -23.48 7.65
CA VAL A 293 4.43 -23.83 6.26
C VAL A 293 3.91 -25.25 5.97
N GLY A 294 3.14 -25.42 4.91
CA GLY A 294 2.53 -26.71 4.53
C GLY A 294 0.99 -26.70 4.46
N SER A 295 0.33 -25.72 5.07
CA SER A 295 -1.13 -25.57 4.98
C SER A 295 -1.56 -24.78 3.74
N GLU A 296 -1.17 -25.24 2.54
CA GLU A 296 -1.42 -24.52 1.30
C GLU A 296 -2.92 -24.24 1.04
N VAL A 297 -3.77 -25.22 1.36
CA VAL A 297 -5.22 -25.08 1.19
C VAL A 297 -5.80 -23.98 2.09
N GLU A 298 -5.41 -23.99 3.36
CA GLU A 298 -5.87 -22.99 4.34
C GLU A 298 -5.31 -21.61 3.99
N ARG A 299 -4.05 -21.50 3.61
CA ARG A 299 -3.44 -20.26 3.14
C ARG A 299 -4.16 -19.70 1.91
N LYS A 300 -4.37 -20.53 0.88
CA LYS A 300 -5.13 -20.11 -0.32
C LYS A 300 -6.55 -19.67 0.02
N ARG A 301 -7.20 -20.33 0.97
CA ARG A 301 -8.52 -19.93 1.45
C ARG A 301 -8.48 -18.57 2.13
N ILE A 302 -7.53 -18.35 3.04
CA ILE A 302 -7.35 -17.07 3.75
C ILE A 302 -6.99 -15.96 2.76
N LEU A 303 -6.02 -16.16 1.86
CA LEU A 303 -5.63 -15.17 0.86
C LEU A 303 -6.78 -14.85 -0.11
N ARG A 304 -7.56 -15.85 -0.51
CA ARG A 304 -8.77 -15.60 -1.32
C ARG A 304 -9.81 -14.78 -0.56
N SER A 305 -9.99 -15.04 0.73
CA SER A 305 -10.89 -14.23 1.57
C SER A 305 -10.39 -12.80 1.75
N GLN A 306 -9.10 -12.56 1.56
CA GLN A 306 -8.48 -11.25 1.67
C GLN A 306 -8.42 -10.49 0.34
N ARG A 307 -8.23 -11.18 -0.79
CA ARG A 307 -8.15 -10.58 -2.13
C ARG A 307 -9.46 -10.05 -2.65
N GLY A 308 -10.58 -10.49 -2.10
CA GLY A 308 -11.89 -10.15 -2.63
C GLY A 308 -12.81 -9.61 -1.56
N ARG A 309 -13.50 -8.52 -1.87
CA ARG A 309 -14.89 -8.44 -1.48
C ARG A 309 -15.51 -9.76 -1.92
N PRO A 310 -16.38 -10.40 -1.12
CA PRO A 310 -17.07 -11.61 -1.56
C PRO A 310 -17.68 -11.44 -2.95
N ASN A 311 -18.11 -10.22 -3.26
CA ASN A 311 -18.72 -9.86 -4.53
C ASN A 311 -17.70 -9.66 -5.67
N GLN A 312 -16.47 -9.19 -5.43
CA GLN A 312 -15.49 -8.98 -6.49
C GLN A 312 -14.98 -10.28 -7.10
N ALA A 313 -14.78 -11.33 -6.29
CA ALA A 313 -14.45 -12.65 -6.82
C ALA A 313 -15.61 -13.22 -7.64
N ARG A 314 -16.86 -12.99 -7.19
CA ARG A 314 -18.08 -13.34 -7.90
C ARG A 314 -18.22 -12.51 -9.18
N PHE A 315 -18.06 -11.19 -9.09
CA PHE A 315 -18.08 -10.27 -10.22
C PHE A 315 -17.06 -10.69 -11.29
N ARG A 316 -15.80 -10.92 -10.89
CA ARG A 316 -14.77 -11.42 -11.81
C ARG A 316 -15.17 -12.75 -12.45
N HIS A 317 -15.69 -13.69 -11.66
CA HIS A 317 -16.13 -14.98 -12.17
C HIS A 317 -17.29 -14.85 -13.16
N GLU A 318 -18.27 -14.01 -12.86
CA GLU A 318 -19.44 -13.77 -13.72
C GLU A 318 -19.04 -13.09 -15.02
N VAL A 319 -18.20 -12.05 -14.96
CA VAL A 319 -17.74 -11.29 -16.15
C VAL A 319 -16.79 -12.10 -17.03
N LEU A 320 -15.83 -12.84 -16.45
CA LEU A 320 -14.87 -13.65 -17.21
C LEU A 320 -15.47 -15.01 -17.62
N GLY A 321 -16.41 -15.57 -16.85
CA GLY A 321 -17.04 -16.85 -17.15
C GLY A 321 -17.98 -16.77 -18.37
N GLU A 322 -18.71 -15.69 -18.51
CA GLU A 322 -19.63 -15.50 -19.65
C GLU A 322 -18.89 -15.19 -20.97
N THR A 323 -17.83 -14.39 -20.88
CA THR A 323 -17.10 -13.95 -22.08
C THR A 323 -15.60 -13.87 -21.78
N PRO A 324 -14.84 -14.97 -21.79
CA PRO A 324 -13.39 -14.97 -21.52
C PRO A 324 -12.61 -14.35 -22.69
N ARG A 325 -13.02 -13.15 -23.09
CA ARG A 325 -12.49 -12.41 -24.24
C ARG A 325 -12.60 -10.92 -23.97
N CYS A 326 -11.51 -10.20 -24.20
CA CYS A 326 -11.53 -8.74 -24.11
C CYS A 326 -12.57 -8.17 -25.10
N VAL A 327 -13.52 -7.38 -24.59
CA VAL A 327 -14.59 -6.77 -25.39
C VAL A 327 -14.06 -5.85 -26.50
N ILE A 328 -12.86 -5.30 -26.35
CA ILE A 328 -12.23 -4.39 -27.31
C ILE A 328 -11.25 -5.10 -28.23
N SER A 329 -10.26 -5.81 -27.68
CA SER A 329 -9.17 -6.39 -28.45
C SER A 329 -9.38 -7.85 -28.87
N ASN A 330 -10.46 -8.48 -28.44
CA ASN A 330 -10.76 -9.90 -28.67
C ASN A 330 -9.69 -10.88 -28.12
N VAL A 331 -8.73 -10.43 -27.31
CA VAL A 331 -7.74 -11.31 -26.66
C VAL A 331 -8.45 -12.25 -25.70
N THR A 332 -8.04 -13.53 -25.71
CA THR A 332 -8.62 -14.61 -24.89
C THR A 332 -7.63 -15.19 -23.88
N MET A 333 -6.43 -14.62 -23.73
CA MET A 333 -5.41 -15.06 -22.79
C MET A 333 -5.81 -14.69 -21.35
N PRO A 334 -6.15 -15.66 -20.46
CA PRO A 334 -6.72 -15.38 -19.14
C PRO A 334 -5.81 -14.55 -18.23
N GLU A 335 -4.49 -14.65 -18.42
CA GLU A 335 -3.48 -13.98 -17.60
C GLU A 335 -3.52 -12.46 -17.74
N VAL A 336 -4.00 -11.96 -18.88
CA VAL A 336 -4.11 -10.51 -19.16
C VAL A 336 -5.54 -10.00 -19.11
N LEU A 337 -6.52 -10.85 -18.80
CA LEU A 337 -7.92 -10.47 -18.73
C LEU A 337 -8.35 -10.11 -17.31
N ILE A 338 -9.05 -8.99 -17.19
CA ILE A 338 -9.61 -8.51 -15.94
C ILE A 338 -11.09 -8.13 -16.11
N ALA A 339 -11.84 -8.17 -15.03
CA ALA A 339 -13.19 -7.64 -14.97
C ALA A 339 -13.13 -6.15 -14.61
N ALA A 340 -13.57 -5.30 -15.54
CA ALA A 340 -13.58 -3.85 -15.42
C ALA A 340 -15.00 -3.36 -15.07
N HIS A 341 -15.14 -2.55 -14.00
CA HIS A 341 -16.42 -1.93 -13.68
C HIS A 341 -16.79 -0.81 -14.66
N ILE A 342 -18.04 -0.73 -15.06
CA ILE A 342 -18.58 0.38 -15.83
C ILE A 342 -18.79 1.59 -14.91
N ILE A 343 -19.59 1.45 -13.88
CA ILE A 343 -19.67 2.41 -12.78
C ILE A 343 -18.69 1.94 -11.70
N PRO A 344 -17.62 2.70 -11.43
CA PRO A 344 -16.69 2.33 -10.36
C PRO A 344 -17.38 2.19 -9.00
N TYR A 345 -16.86 1.30 -8.18
CA TYR A 345 -17.40 1.03 -6.84
C TYR A 345 -17.50 2.29 -5.96
N LYS A 346 -16.54 3.22 -6.07
CA LYS A 346 -16.56 4.50 -5.37
C LYS A 346 -17.82 5.33 -5.63
N TYR A 347 -18.52 5.05 -6.73
CA TYR A 347 -19.82 5.65 -7.07
C TYR A 347 -20.98 4.67 -6.88
N HIS A 348 -20.80 3.68 -5.99
CA HIS A 348 -21.80 2.64 -5.68
C HIS A 348 -22.18 1.75 -6.87
N GLY A 349 -21.25 1.54 -7.81
CA GLY A 349 -21.44 0.56 -8.88
C GLY A 349 -21.65 -0.85 -8.34
N ALA A 350 -22.61 -1.58 -8.92
CA ALA A 350 -22.90 -2.94 -8.50
C ALA A 350 -21.75 -3.91 -8.84
N ASP A 351 -21.45 -4.86 -7.94
CA ASP A 351 -20.50 -5.95 -8.17
C ASP A 351 -21.21 -7.14 -8.84
N ASP A 352 -21.86 -6.91 -9.98
CA ASP A 352 -22.47 -7.93 -10.82
C ASP A 352 -22.12 -7.73 -12.30
N ARG A 353 -22.36 -8.76 -13.11
CA ARG A 353 -21.96 -8.75 -14.52
C ARG A 353 -22.58 -7.62 -15.35
N THR A 354 -23.75 -7.09 -14.93
CA THR A 354 -24.45 -6.02 -15.67
C THR A 354 -23.68 -4.69 -15.62
N ASN A 355 -22.79 -4.55 -14.62
CA ASN A 355 -21.90 -3.41 -14.43
C ASN A 355 -20.45 -3.73 -14.80
N GLY A 356 -20.20 -4.67 -15.70
CA GLY A 356 -18.83 -5.12 -15.98
C GLY A 356 -18.50 -5.45 -17.41
N PHE A 357 -17.25 -5.21 -17.78
CA PHE A 357 -16.63 -5.67 -19.03
C PHE A 357 -15.45 -6.58 -18.77
N CYS A 358 -15.28 -7.62 -19.59
CA CYS A 358 -14.01 -8.32 -19.69
C CYS A 358 -13.05 -7.50 -20.56
N MET A 359 -11.95 -7.03 -19.99
CA MET A 359 -10.97 -6.21 -20.69
C MET A 359 -9.55 -6.75 -20.53
N ARG A 360 -8.68 -6.46 -21.50
CA ARG A 360 -7.22 -6.61 -21.33
C ARG A 360 -6.74 -5.52 -20.34
N SER A 361 -5.79 -5.88 -19.48
CA SER A 361 -5.36 -5.05 -18.35
C SER A 361 -4.91 -3.62 -18.74
N ASP A 362 -4.17 -3.47 -19.84
CA ASP A 362 -3.74 -2.17 -20.33
C ASP A 362 -4.90 -1.32 -20.88
N ILE A 363 -5.90 -1.98 -21.51
CA ILE A 363 -7.12 -1.31 -22.00
C ILE A 363 -8.01 -0.88 -20.83
N HIS A 364 -8.06 -1.67 -19.77
CA HIS A 364 -8.75 -1.28 -18.53
C HIS A 364 -8.14 -0.01 -17.93
N ILE A 365 -6.80 0.07 -17.86
CA ILE A 365 -6.11 1.27 -17.38
C ILE A 365 -6.52 2.51 -18.20
N LEU A 366 -6.60 2.40 -19.52
CA LEU A 366 -7.08 3.51 -20.38
C LEU A 366 -8.54 3.86 -20.09
N TYR A 367 -9.37 2.86 -19.86
CA TYR A 367 -10.79 3.04 -19.54
C TYR A 367 -10.98 3.73 -18.19
N ASP A 368 -10.26 3.32 -17.16
CA ASP A 368 -10.33 3.93 -15.83
C ASP A 368 -9.74 5.34 -15.80
N ALA A 369 -8.67 5.58 -16.55
CA ALA A 369 -8.07 6.91 -16.72
C ALA A 369 -8.89 7.85 -17.63
N ASN A 370 -10.07 7.41 -18.10
CA ASN A 370 -10.90 8.13 -19.07
C ASN A 370 -10.17 8.50 -20.39
N GLU A 371 -9.11 7.78 -20.72
CA GLU A 371 -8.40 7.87 -22.00
C GLU A 371 -9.09 7.06 -23.11
N LEU A 372 -10.01 6.17 -22.71
CA LEU A 372 -10.88 5.37 -23.54
C LEU A 372 -12.31 5.44 -23.00
N ARG A 373 -13.29 5.65 -23.88
CA ARG A 373 -14.71 5.66 -23.54
C ARG A 373 -15.47 4.70 -24.45
N ILE A 374 -16.47 4.05 -23.89
CA ILE A 374 -17.43 3.21 -24.63
C ILE A 374 -18.79 3.86 -24.49
N LEU A 375 -19.38 4.26 -25.60
CA LEU A 375 -20.72 4.86 -25.62
C LEU A 375 -21.81 3.78 -25.62
N PRO A 376 -23.05 4.10 -25.24
CA PRO A 376 -24.14 3.12 -25.19
C PRO A 376 -24.52 2.49 -26.55
N ASP A 377 -24.10 3.08 -27.63
CA ASP A 377 -24.25 2.54 -29.00
C ASP A 377 -23.10 1.63 -29.45
N GLY A 378 -22.11 1.43 -28.55
CA GLY A 378 -20.91 0.66 -28.83
C GLY A 378 -19.76 1.42 -29.48
N THR A 379 -19.92 2.71 -29.75
CA THR A 379 -18.82 3.56 -30.25
C THR A 379 -17.70 3.64 -29.22
N VAL A 380 -16.45 3.50 -29.68
CA VAL A 380 -15.24 3.61 -28.81
C VAL A 380 -14.52 4.92 -29.17
N GLU A 381 -14.40 5.77 -28.17
CA GLU A 381 -13.66 7.03 -28.27
C GLU A 381 -12.31 6.93 -27.55
N LEU A 382 -11.29 7.54 -28.13
CA LEU A 382 -9.95 7.64 -27.54
C LEU A 382 -9.55 9.10 -27.39
N SER A 383 -8.90 9.45 -26.28
CA SER A 383 -8.19 10.73 -26.17
C SER A 383 -7.14 10.86 -27.27
N GLN A 384 -6.67 12.09 -27.53
CA GLN A 384 -5.61 12.32 -28.49
C GLN A 384 -4.33 11.51 -28.13
N ARG A 385 -3.97 11.47 -26.86
CA ARG A 385 -2.81 10.73 -26.35
C ARG A 385 -2.96 9.22 -26.56
N ALA A 386 -4.10 8.66 -26.16
CA ALA A 386 -4.37 7.23 -26.33
C ALA A 386 -4.45 6.84 -27.82
N ARG A 387 -4.98 7.70 -28.68
CA ARG A 387 -5.08 7.47 -30.14
C ARG A 387 -3.70 7.35 -30.79
N LEU A 388 -2.72 8.11 -30.35
CA LEU A 388 -1.35 8.02 -30.87
C LEU A 388 -0.71 6.67 -30.58
N SER A 389 -0.98 6.09 -29.43
CA SER A 389 -0.33 4.84 -28.98
C SER A 389 -1.16 3.58 -29.27
N TYR A 390 -2.49 3.68 -29.21
CA TYR A 390 -3.42 2.55 -29.27
C TYR A 390 -4.39 2.60 -30.45
N GLY A 391 -4.44 3.68 -31.21
CA GLY A 391 -5.46 3.88 -32.27
C GLY A 391 -5.50 2.79 -33.32
N ALA A 392 -4.37 2.16 -33.63
CA ALA A 392 -4.31 1.04 -34.57
C ALA A 392 -4.79 -0.30 -33.97
N GLN A 393 -4.89 -0.40 -32.66
CA GLN A 393 -5.21 -1.64 -31.94
C GLN A 393 -6.64 -1.67 -31.38
N ILE A 394 -7.27 -0.49 -31.27
CA ILE A 394 -8.60 -0.31 -30.70
C ILE A 394 -9.58 -0.02 -31.83
N PRO A 395 -10.62 -0.85 -32.00
CA PRO A 395 -11.62 -0.63 -33.03
C PRO A 395 -12.48 0.61 -32.72
N PRO A 396 -13.05 1.30 -33.73
CA PRO A 396 -13.90 2.47 -33.52
C PRO A 396 -15.25 2.12 -32.87
N SER A 397 -15.64 0.85 -32.89
CA SER A 397 -16.88 0.36 -32.28
C SER A 397 -16.75 -1.08 -31.83
N ILE A 398 -17.56 -1.48 -30.85
CA ILE A 398 -17.68 -2.84 -30.33
C ILE A 398 -19.14 -3.26 -30.26
N ASN A 399 -19.37 -4.56 -30.21
CA ASN A 399 -20.67 -5.10 -29.82
C ASN A 399 -20.72 -5.15 -28.28
N ILE A 400 -21.59 -4.36 -27.68
CA ILE A 400 -21.79 -4.41 -26.22
C ILE A 400 -22.42 -5.75 -25.88
N PRO A 401 -21.83 -6.50 -24.88
CA PRO A 401 -22.41 -7.74 -24.44
C PRO A 401 -23.86 -7.56 -23.93
N THR A 402 -24.75 -8.48 -24.26
CA THR A 402 -26.18 -8.39 -23.96
C THR A 402 -26.50 -8.37 -22.45
N TYR A 403 -25.58 -8.83 -21.62
CA TYR A 403 -25.74 -8.80 -20.17
C TYR A 403 -25.41 -7.44 -19.56
N VAL A 404 -24.80 -6.52 -20.30
CA VAL A 404 -24.43 -5.19 -19.81
C VAL A 404 -25.66 -4.30 -19.75
N ASP A 405 -25.86 -3.64 -18.61
CA ASP A 405 -26.89 -2.62 -18.48
C ASP A 405 -26.42 -1.31 -19.12
N LEU A 406 -27.12 -0.88 -20.17
CA LEU A 406 -26.79 0.35 -20.89
C LEU A 406 -26.96 1.62 -20.06
N GLU A 407 -27.75 1.58 -18.96
CA GLU A 407 -27.86 2.71 -18.03
C GLU A 407 -26.54 2.96 -17.30
N ASN A 408 -25.78 1.90 -17.00
CA ASN A 408 -24.44 2.04 -16.43
C ASN A 408 -23.48 2.78 -17.37
N LEU A 409 -23.56 2.50 -18.68
CA LEU A 409 -22.78 3.24 -19.68
C LEU A 409 -23.24 4.69 -19.82
N ARG A 410 -24.54 4.94 -19.81
CA ARG A 410 -25.08 6.32 -19.82
C ARG A 410 -24.61 7.10 -18.61
N TRP A 411 -24.68 6.48 -17.43
CA TRP A 411 -24.17 7.09 -16.20
C TRP A 411 -22.68 7.44 -16.32
N ARG A 412 -21.84 6.50 -16.79
CA ARG A 412 -20.42 6.73 -16.97
C ARG A 412 -20.15 7.88 -17.94
N CYS A 413 -20.81 7.89 -19.10
CA CYS A 413 -20.66 8.96 -20.08
C CYS A 413 -21.10 10.33 -19.54
N ALA A 414 -22.08 10.38 -18.64
CA ALA A 414 -22.54 11.63 -18.03
C ALA A 414 -21.58 12.16 -16.98
N ASN A 415 -20.89 11.27 -16.24
CA ASN A 415 -20.01 11.63 -15.12
C ASN A 415 -18.53 11.76 -15.49
N TYR A 416 -18.11 11.11 -16.59
CA TYR A 416 -16.74 11.22 -17.13
C TYR A 416 -16.81 12.02 -18.44
N ARG A 417 -16.89 13.34 -18.36
CA ARG A 417 -17.04 14.23 -19.51
C ARG A 417 -15.69 14.65 -20.10
N GLY A 418 -15.58 14.44 -21.42
CA GLY A 418 -14.52 14.98 -22.26
C GLY A 418 -13.13 14.33 -22.06
N PHE A 419 -12.30 14.42 -23.12
CA PHE A 419 -10.87 14.17 -23.04
C PHE A 419 -10.14 15.50 -22.89
#